data_683e93751a2502caed6abbd81094823e
#
_entry.id   683e93751a2502caed6abbd81094823e
#
_cell.length_a   1.000
_cell.length_b   1.000
_cell.length_c   1.000
_cell.angle_alpha   90.00
_cell.angle_beta   90.00
_cell.angle_gamma   90.00
#
_symmetry.space_group_name_H-M   'P 1'
#
loop_
_entity.id
_entity.type
_entity.pdbx_description
1 polymer ?
#
loop_
_entity_poly.entity_id
_entity_poly.type
_entity_poly.pdbx_seq_one_letter_code
_entity_poly.pdbx_strand_id
1 'polypeptide(L)'
;MRKFHSLAVEAEKKGHKIYHLNIGQPDLPTPQAYYDAMRSFDKTTLAYAASPGMPQLIDAVRDYYRELDVELEPSDVLITTGGSEALLLTCLSILDPYTEVIIPEPYYPNYTTFVHAAGGVIRALPTNPWEGYRYAKRERIESLITKNTRAILITNPGNPTGVVLDQEEMRMIADIAKKHDLFLICDEVYREFCYDDKFGVPTMAHFRDIDENLVIIDSVSKRFSACGARVGCVVTRNKELQAALLKFCQSRLSVATIDQIGAAALYSVDHEFFRTCKAEYRRRRDTVVSRLRQIPGVVVEEPMGAFYVMASLPVDDSDKFQRWLLEEFEDDGDTVMFAPGAPFYETPGKGIQEVRIAYVLKQEDLARAMDLLAKGIARYQREQMKVKSIETQ
;
A
#
# COMPACT_ATOMS: atom_id res chain seq x y z
N MET A 1 10.81 -5.84 5.48
CA MET A 1 11.41 -4.91 4.49
C MET A 1 12.79 -4.38 4.90
N ARG A 2 13.06 -4.20 6.20
CA ARG A 2 14.39 -3.72 6.69
C ARG A 2 15.37 -4.84 7.04
N LYS A 3 14.94 -6.10 6.96
CA LYS A 3 15.71 -7.31 7.34
C LYS A 3 17.07 -7.43 6.61
N PHE A 4 17.12 -7.03 5.35
CA PHE A 4 18.31 -7.13 4.51
C PHE A 4 19.12 -5.83 4.41
N HIS A 5 18.79 -4.80 5.20
CA HIS A 5 19.46 -3.50 5.09
C HIS A 5 20.97 -3.57 5.34
N SER A 6 21.39 -4.33 6.37
CA SER A 6 22.82 -4.51 6.66
C SER A 6 23.58 -5.20 5.52
N LEU A 7 22.97 -6.22 4.90
CA LEU A 7 23.56 -6.92 3.76
C LEU A 7 23.64 -6.01 2.52
N ALA A 8 22.62 -5.19 2.28
CA ALA A 8 22.66 -4.23 1.20
C ALA A 8 23.80 -3.21 1.38
N VAL A 9 23.94 -2.65 2.60
CA VAL A 9 25.05 -1.71 2.91
C VAL A 9 26.42 -2.38 2.73
N GLU A 10 26.56 -3.67 3.09
CA GLU A 10 27.81 -4.38 2.88
C GLU A 10 28.11 -4.66 1.40
N ALA A 11 27.11 -4.99 0.59
CA ALA A 11 27.24 -5.15 -0.83
C ALA A 11 27.63 -3.82 -1.51
N GLU A 12 27.00 -2.70 -1.14
CA GLU A 12 27.37 -1.36 -1.61
C GLU A 12 28.82 -0.98 -1.24
N LYS A 13 29.28 -1.32 -0.02
CA LYS A 13 30.68 -1.10 0.38
C LYS A 13 31.67 -1.92 -0.44
N LYS A 14 31.26 -3.08 -0.96
CA LYS A 14 32.09 -3.89 -1.89
C LYS A 14 32.08 -3.32 -3.31
N GLY A 15 31.32 -2.24 -3.56
CA GLY A 15 31.24 -1.57 -4.87
C GLY A 15 30.08 -2.04 -5.74
N HIS A 16 29.16 -2.86 -5.22
CA HIS A 16 28.00 -3.31 -5.98
C HIS A 16 26.94 -2.20 -6.05
N LYS A 17 26.36 -2.01 -7.24
CA LYS A 17 25.16 -1.20 -7.42
C LYS A 17 23.94 -2.07 -7.17
N ILE A 18 23.04 -1.65 -6.27
CA ILE A 18 21.82 -2.37 -5.95
C ILE A 18 20.61 -1.67 -6.57
N TYR A 19 19.82 -2.40 -7.34
CA TYR A 19 18.52 -1.95 -7.83
C TYR A 19 17.44 -2.26 -6.79
N HIS A 20 17.02 -1.22 -6.05
CA HIS A 20 16.08 -1.35 -4.93
C HIS A 20 14.63 -1.40 -5.39
N LEU A 21 14.04 -2.60 -5.44
CA LEU A 21 12.63 -2.84 -5.75
C LEU A 21 11.79 -3.22 -4.51
N ASN A 22 12.38 -3.13 -3.33
CA ASN A 22 11.78 -3.52 -2.05
C ASN A 22 10.97 -2.42 -1.37
N ILE A 23 11.15 -1.16 -1.73
CA ILE A 23 10.52 0.00 -1.12
C ILE A 23 9.54 0.65 -2.11
N GLY A 24 8.29 0.80 -1.70
CA GLY A 24 7.26 1.47 -2.50
C GLY A 24 7.20 2.97 -2.19
N GLN A 25 8.25 3.68 -2.51
CA GLN A 25 8.29 5.14 -2.43
C GLN A 25 8.31 5.70 -3.86
N PRO A 26 7.28 6.48 -4.26
CA PRO A 26 7.30 7.14 -5.56
C PRO A 26 8.55 8.01 -5.74
N ASP A 27 9.10 7.98 -6.94
CA ASP A 27 10.31 8.75 -7.33
C ASP A 27 10.01 9.94 -8.26
N LEU A 28 8.76 10.07 -8.71
CA LEU A 28 8.34 11.25 -9.48
C LEU A 28 8.38 12.50 -8.59
N PRO A 29 8.70 13.68 -9.14
CA PRO A 29 8.82 14.88 -8.34
C PRO A 29 7.54 15.21 -7.56
N THR A 30 7.71 15.56 -6.29
CA THR A 30 6.65 16.20 -5.50
C THR A 30 6.30 17.55 -6.16
N PRO A 31 5.00 17.89 -6.33
CA PRO A 31 4.60 19.17 -6.92
C PRO A 31 5.23 20.36 -6.22
N GLN A 32 5.73 21.32 -7.01
CA GLN A 32 6.44 22.51 -6.52
C GLN A 32 5.59 23.35 -5.56
N ALA A 33 4.25 23.33 -5.74
CA ALA A 33 3.30 24.02 -4.88
C ALA A 33 3.47 23.68 -3.38
N TYR A 34 3.86 22.43 -3.06
CA TYR A 34 4.16 22.03 -1.68
C TYR A 34 5.27 22.86 -1.06
N TYR A 35 6.39 22.97 -1.77
CA TYR A 35 7.58 23.69 -1.28
C TYR A 35 7.37 25.20 -1.25
N ASP A 36 6.62 25.74 -2.22
CA ASP A 36 6.33 27.17 -2.29
C ASP A 36 5.40 27.59 -1.16
N ALA A 37 4.38 26.78 -0.85
CA ALA A 37 3.51 27.01 0.29
C ALA A 37 4.27 27.00 1.63
N MET A 38 5.21 26.05 1.80
CA MET A 38 6.04 26.02 3.01
C MET A 38 6.96 27.25 3.12
N ARG A 39 7.55 27.71 2.01
CA ARG A 39 8.39 28.92 1.98
C ARG A 39 7.63 30.21 2.26
N SER A 40 6.33 30.22 1.96
CA SER A 40 5.45 31.36 2.17
C SER A 40 5.02 31.55 3.65
N PHE A 41 5.40 30.62 4.53
CA PHE A 41 5.08 30.74 5.96
C PHE A 41 5.85 31.91 6.58
N ASP A 42 5.12 32.95 6.99
CA ASP A 42 5.65 34.21 7.47
C ASP A 42 5.35 34.51 8.96
N LYS A 43 4.75 33.55 9.68
CA LYS A 43 4.43 33.74 11.09
C LYS A 43 5.67 33.69 11.96
N THR A 44 5.74 34.55 12.96
CA THR A 44 6.85 34.60 13.93
C THR A 44 6.83 33.45 14.92
N THR A 45 5.66 32.83 15.11
CA THR A 45 5.48 31.68 16.00
C THR A 45 4.86 30.52 15.24
N LEU A 46 5.49 29.35 15.32
CA LEU A 46 4.95 28.11 14.82
C LEU A 46 4.01 27.49 15.86
N ALA A 47 2.76 27.90 15.84
CA ALA A 47 1.74 27.44 16.77
C ALA A 47 1.19 26.04 16.39
N TYR A 48 0.59 25.37 17.36
CA TYR A 48 -0.18 24.15 17.10
C TYR A 48 -1.31 24.42 16.11
N ALA A 49 -1.49 23.52 15.15
CA ALA A 49 -2.72 23.48 14.37
C ALA A 49 -3.89 22.94 15.20
N ALA A 50 -5.10 23.07 14.70
CA ALA A 50 -6.26 22.44 15.30
C ALA A 50 -6.14 20.91 15.29
N SER A 51 -6.62 20.24 16.33
CA SER A 51 -6.49 18.79 16.48
C SER A 51 -7.12 17.98 15.35
N PRO A 52 -8.28 18.33 14.76
CA PRO A 52 -8.83 17.63 13.61
C PRO A 52 -8.09 17.93 12.31
N GLY A 53 -7.28 18.98 12.26
CA GLY A 53 -6.56 19.46 11.09
C GLY A 53 -6.80 20.94 10.82
N MET A 54 -5.96 21.52 9.98
CA MET A 54 -6.14 22.90 9.52
C MET A 54 -7.34 23.00 8.58
N PRO A 55 -8.23 24.02 8.73
CA PRO A 55 -9.39 24.19 7.86
C PRO A 55 -9.03 24.17 6.36
N GLN A 56 -7.95 24.85 5.99
CA GLN A 56 -7.49 24.92 4.60
C GLN A 56 -7.16 23.54 4.01
N LEU A 57 -6.56 22.63 4.80
CA LEU A 57 -6.27 21.29 4.35
C LEU A 57 -7.54 20.42 4.31
N ILE A 58 -8.40 20.55 5.30
CA ILE A 58 -9.71 19.86 5.33
C ILE A 58 -10.53 20.25 4.11
N ASP A 59 -10.60 21.56 3.79
CA ASP A 59 -11.33 22.05 2.63
C ASP A 59 -10.71 21.53 1.30
N ALA A 60 -9.39 21.56 1.19
CA ALA A 60 -8.69 21.01 0.03
C ALA A 60 -8.96 19.50 -0.19
N VAL A 61 -9.00 18.71 0.89
CA VAL A 61 -9.41 17.30 0.82
C VAL A 61 -10.86 17.16 0.37
N ARG A 62 -11.77 17.98 0.93
CA ARG A 62 -13.19 17.96 0.57
C ARG A 62 -13.42 18.35 -0.91
N ASP A 63 -12.68 19.34 -1.39
CA ASP A 63 -12.75 19.78 -2.80
C ASP A 63 -12.30 18.64 -3.73
N TYR A 64 -11.21 17.94 -3.41
CA TYR A 64 -10.78 16.77 -4.14
C TYR A 64 -11.85 15.65 -4.15
N TYR A 65 -12.52 15.38 -3.02
CA TYR A 65 -13.60 14.39 -3.00
C TYR A 65 -14.82 14.86 -3.80
N ARG A 66 -15.11 16.18 -3.83
CA ARG A 66 -16.19 16.75 -4.67
C ARG A 66 -15.92 16.52 -6.16
N GLU A 67 -14.67 16.58 -6.62
CA GLU A 67 -14.29 16.24 -7.99
C GLU A 67 -14.56 14.76 -8.34
N LEU A 68 -14.69 13.92 -7.31
CA LEU A 68 -15.10 12.52 -7.42
C LEU A 68 -16.61 12.30 -7.19
N ASP A 69 -17.42 13.35 -7.25
CA ASP A 69 -18.86 13.30 -6.95
C ASP A 69 -19.19 12.85 -5.50
N VAL A 70 -18.29 13.13 -4.56
CA VAL A 70 -18.47 12.80 -3.13
C VAL A 70 -18.51 14.08 -2.30
N GLU A 71 -19.68 14.41 -1.78
CA GLU A 71 -19.84 15.51 -0.83
C GLU A 71 -19.47 15.09 0.60
N LEU A 72 -18.62 15.88 1.26
CA LEU A 72 -18.19 15.68 2.64
C LEU A 72 -18.41 16.94 3.47
N GLU A 73 -18.82 16.78 4.73
CA GLU A 73 -18.81 17.84 5.72
C GLU A 73 -17.38 18.01 6.28
N PRO A 74 -17.02 19.19 6.82
CA PRO A 74 -15.71 19.37 7.45
C PRO A 74 -15.43 18.37 8.57
N SER A 75 -16.45 17.95 9.31
CA SER A 75 -16.35 16.96 10.39
C SER A 75 -16.09 15.55 9.90
N ASP A 76 -16.32 15.25 8.61
CA ASP A 76 -16.11 13.92 8.04
C ASP A 76 -14.63 13.64 7.78
N VAL A 77 -13.76 14.66 7.87
CA VAL A 77 -12.32 14.57 7.57
C VAL A 77 -11.51 14.87 8.83
N LEU A 78 -10.68 13.92 9.24
CA LEU A 78 -9.73 14.07 10.35
C LEU A 78 -8.31 13.88 9.83
N ILE A 79 -7.50 14.94 9.91
CA ILE A 79 -6.10 14.92 9.42
C ILE A 79 -5.23 14.13 10.39
N THR A 80 -4.33 13.32 9.83
CA THR A 80 -3.46 12.41 10.57
C THR A 80 -2.01 12.50 10.08
N THR A 81 -1.07 11.96 10.90
CA THR A 81 0.34 11.84 10.54
C THR A 81 0.55 10.70 9.54
N GLY A 82 0.02 10.91 8.31
CA GLY A 82 -0.02 9.93 7.23
C GLY A 82 -1.07 8.83 7.47
N GLY A 83 -1.25 7.97 6.47
CA GLY A 83 -2.19 6.85 6.54
C GLY A 83 -1.90 5.85 7.68
N SER A 84 -0.65 5.78 8.16
CA SER A 84 -0.29 4.89 9.27
C SER A 84 -0.95 5.30 10.59
N GLU A 85 -0.98 6.60 10.92
CA GLU A 85 -1.72 7.08 12.10
C GLU A 85 -3.23 6.92 11.89
N ALA A 86 -3.73 7.21 10.69
CA ALA A 86 -5.14 7.00 10.34
C ALA A 86 -5.60 5.55 10.63
N LEU A 87 -4.82 4.57 10.16
CA LEU A 87 -5.09 3.15 10.42
C LEU A 87 -5.00 2.80 11.90
N LEU A 88 -3.95 3.25 12.59
CA LEU A 88 -3.78 2.99 14.02
C LEU A 88 -4.95 3.55 14.84
N LEU A 89 -5.30 4.82 14.64
CA LEU A 89 -6.40 5.46 15.37
C LEU A 89 -7.76 4.82 15.04
N THR A 90 -7.96 4.41 13.78
CA THR A 90 -9.16 3.66 13.39
C THR A 90 -9.22 2.33 14.14
N CYS A 91 -8.14 1.53 14.13
CA CYS A 91 -8.11 0.25 14.87
C CYS A 91 -8.36 0.45 16.36
N LEU A 92 -7.71 1.44 16.99
CA LEU A 92 -7.90 1.75 18.42
C LEU A 92 -9.33 2.22 18.76
N SER A 93 -10.06 2.78 17.78
CA SER A 93 -11.42 3.28 17.98
C SER A 93 -12.49 2.20 17.83
N ILE A 94 -12.23 1.15 17.03
CA ILE A 94 -13.27 0.17 16.66
C ILE A 94 -13.01 -1.25 17.19
N LEU A 95 -11.76 -1.56 17.61
CA LEU A 95 -11.40 -2.90 18.07
C LEU A 95 -11.33 -2.96 19.60
N ASP A 96 -11.78 -4.08 20.13
CA ASP A 96 -11.58 -4.53 21.50
C ASP A 96 -10.68 -5.77 21.50
N PRO A 97 -10.12 -6.18 22.67
CA PRO A 97 -9.36 -7.42 22.77
C PRO A 97 -10.11 -8.62 22.20
N TYR A 98 -9.43 -9.34 21.31
CA TYR A 98 -9.93 -10.54 20.63
C TYR A 98 -11.04 -10.31 19.58
N THR A 99 -11.38 -9.08 19.24
CA THR A 99 -12.22 -8.82 18.07
C THR A 99 -11.44 -9.08 16.79
N GLU A 100 -12.14 -9.50 15.75
CA GLU A 100 -11.53 -9.99 14.52
C GLU A 100 -11.67 -8.97 13.38
N VAL A 101 -10.60 -8.86 12.58
CA VAL A 101 -10.57 -8.08 11.34
C VAL A 101 -10.30 -9.03 10.18
N ILE A 102 -11.20 -9.10 9.20
CA ILE A 102 -10.98 -9.87 7.98
C ILE A 102 -10.11 -9.05 7.04
N ILE A 103 -8.97 -9.61 6.61
CA ILE A 103 -8.03 -8.96 5.68
C ILE A 103 -7.64 -9.94 4.57
N PRO A 104 -7.81 -9.60 3.28
CA PRO A 104 -7.28 -10.41 2.18
C PRO A 104 -5.76 -10.49 2.23
N GLU A 105 -5.19 -11.68 2.26
CA GLU A 105 -3.74 -11.89 2.20
C GLU A 105 -3.28 -12.30 0.79
N PRO A 106 -2.12 -11.83 0.28
CA PRO A 106 -1.14 -10.99 0.98
C PRO A 106 -1.60 -9.54 1.15
N TYR A 107 -1.19 -8.92 2.26
CA TYR A 107 -1.55 -7.54 2.61
C TYR A 107 -0.34 -6.73 3.10
N TYR A 108 -0.50 -5.42 3.25
CA TYR A 108 0.54 -4.53 3.77
C TYR A 108 0.92 -4.91 5.21
N PRO A 109 2.18 -5.32 5.48
CA PRO A 109 2.57 -5.93 6.77
C PRO A 109 2.27 -5.10 8.02
N ASN A 110 2.20 -3.76 7.88
CA ASN A 110 1.91 -2.92 9.04
C ASN A 110 0.46 -3.04 9.53
N TYR A 111 -0.46 -3.60 8.75
CA TYR A 111 -1.83 -3.87 9.24
C TYR A 111 -1.81 -4.79 10.45
N THR A 112 -0.95 -5.82 10.44
CA THR A 112 -0.72 -6.69 11.61
C THR A 112 -0.35 -5.87 12.85
N THR A 113 0.57 -4.91 12.70
CA THR A 113 0.98 -4.06 13.82
C THR A 113 -0.18 -3.21 14.35
N PHE A 114 -0.99 -2.61 13.49
CA PHE A 114 -2.09 -1.74 13.92
C PHE A 114 -3.23 -2.52 14.58
N VAL A 115 -3.61 -3.66 13.99
CA VAL A 115 -4.65 -4.54 14.54
C VAL A 115 -4.22 -5.10 15.89
N HIS A 116 -3.00 -5.62 16.00
CA HIS A 116 -2.49 -6.18 17.26
C HIS A 116 -2.28 -5.11 18.35
N ALA A 117 -1.85 -3.89 17.98
CA ALA A 117 -1.72 -2.78 18.94
C ALA A 117 -3.07 -2.40 19.56
N ALA A 118 -4.17 -2.61 18.84
CA ALA A 118 -5.52 -2.40 19.33
C ALA A 118 -6.12 -3.65 20.05
N GLY A 119 -5.33 -4.73 20.20
CA GLY A 119 -5.79 -5.98 20.81
C GLY A 119 -6.60 -6.89 19.88
N GLY A 120 -6.79 -6.49 18.63
CA GLY A 120 -7.54 -7.26 17.63
C GLY A 120 -6.77 -8.47 17.08
N VAL A 121 -7.48 -9.33 16.38
CA VAL A 121 -6.99 -10.56 15.73
C VAL A 121 -7.28 -10.50 14.24
N ILE A 122 -6.31 -10.90 13.41
CA ILE A 122 -6.51 -10.97 11.97
C ILE A 122 -7.12 -12.30 11.57
N ARG A 123 -8.18 -12.22 10.77
CA ARG A 123 -8.76 -13.35 10.03
C ARG A 123 -8.37 -13.21 8.57
N ALA A 124 -7.31 -13.93 8.18
CA ALA A 124 -6.81 -13.87 6.82
C ALA A 124 -7.82 -14.46 5.82
N LEU A 125 -8.15 -13.69 4.78
CA LEU A 125 -8.91 -14.16 3.62
C LEU A 125 -7.90 -14.66 2.57
N PRO A 126 -7.81 -15.99 2.36
CA PRO A 126 -6.77 -16.55 1.52
C PRO A 126 -6.97 -16.22 0.04
N THR A 127 -5.87 -15.93 -0.64
CA THR A 127 -5.78 -15.79 -2.10
C THR A 127 -4.65 -16.65 -2.65
N ASN A 128 -4.47 -16.63 -3.96
CA ASN A 128 -3.36 -17.33 -4.59
C ASN A 128 -2.85 -16.61 -5.87
N PRO A 129 -1.57 -16.80 -6.23
CA PRO A 129 -0.97 -16.14 -7.39
C PRO A 129 -1.58 -16.56 -8.74
N TRP A 130 -2.11 -17.79 -8.85
CA TRP A 130 -2.70 -18.33 -10.08
C TRP A 130 -4.05 -17.70 -10.42
N GLU A 131 -4.73 -17.10 -9.44
CA GLU A 131 -5.98 -16.33 -9.59
C GLU A 131 -5.72 -14.81 -9.54
N GLY A 132 -4.47 -14.36 -9.68
CA GLY A 132 -4.10 -12.95 -9.60
C GLY A 132 -4.44 -12.31 -8.25
N TYR A 133 -4.46 -13.10 -7.16
CA TYR A 133 -4.79 -12.65 -5.80
C TYR A 133 -6.20 -12.07 -5.64
N ARG A 134 -7.14 -12.40 -6.54
CA ARG A 134 -8.51 -11.91 -6.45
C ARG A 134 -9.25 -12.54 -5.28
N TYR A 135 -9.87 -11.70 -4.47
CA TYR A 135 -10.49 -12.09 -3.20
C TYR A 135 -11.99 -11.79 -3.09
N ALA A 136 -12.53 -10.94 -3.96
CA ALA A 136 -13.91 -10.48 -3.88
C ALA A 136 -14.91 -11.58 -4.30
N LYS A 137 -15.09 -12.56 -3.43
CA LYS A 137 -16.07 -13.65 -3.55
C LYS A 137 -16.88 -13.70 -2.27
N ARG A 138 -18.21 -13.48 -2.39
CA ARG A 138 -19.15 -13.37 -1.24
C ARG A 138 -18.99 -14.54 -0.27
N GLU A 139 -19.05 -15.76 -0.80
CA GLU A 139 -19.02 -16.99 0.01
C GLU A 139 -17.72 -17.11 0.80
N ARG A 140 -16.60 -16.71 0.21
CA ARG A 140 -15.29 -16.73 0.89
C ARG A 140 -15.24 -15.72 2.03
N ILE A 141 -15.74 -14.50 1.82
CA ILE A 141 -15.75 -13.45 2.85
C ILE A 141 -16.71 -13.83 3.97
N GLU A 142 -17.96 -14.19 3.64
CA GLU A 142 -18.98 -14.54 4.65
C GLU A 142 -18.60 -15.77 5.46
N SER A 143 -17.87 -16.75 4.89
CA SER A 143 -17.41 -17.94 5.63
C SER A 143 -16.42 -17.63 6.75
N LEU A 144 -15.77 -16.47 6.73
CA LEU A 144 -14.83 -16.02 7.77
C LEU A 144 -15.51 -15.20 8.87
N ILE A 145 -16.76 -14.77 8.66
CA ILE A 145 -17.48 -13.94 9.63
C ILE A 145 -17.89 -14.78 10.84
N THR A 146 -17.51 -14.32 12.02
CA THR A 146 -17.89 -14.88 13.31
C THR A 146 -18.58 -13.83 14.18
N LYS A 147 -19.06 -14.23 15.34
CA LYS A 147 -19.62 -13.28 16.32
C LYS A 147 -18.59 -12.24 16.84
N ASN A 148 -17.31 -12.51 16.68
CA ASN A 148 -16.22 -11.63 17.10
C ASN A 148 -15.73 -10.74 15.96
N THR A 149 -16.17 -10.95 14.73
CA THR A 149 -15.77 -10.12 13.58
C THR A 149 -16.31 -8.71 13.78
N ARG A 150 -15.40 -7.73 13.67
CA ARG A 150 -15.71 -6.30 13.87
C ARG A 150 -15.55 -5.49 12.61
N ALA A 151 -14.58 -5.89 11.75
CA ALA A 151 -14.28 -5.13 10.54
C ALA A 151 -13.81 -6.02 9.39
N ILE A 152 -13.97 -5.48 8.18
CA ILE A 152 -13.27 -5.91 6.97
C ILE A 152 -12.31 -4.78 6.60
N LEU A 153 -11.02 -5.09 6.39
CA LEU A 153 -10.02 -4.12 5.92
C LEU A 153 -9.54 -4.52 4.54
N ILE A 154 -9.69 -3.62 3.58
CA ILE A 154 -9.24 -3.80 2.21
C ILE A 154 -8.36 -2.64 1.77
N THR A 155 -7.48 -2.90 0.79
CA THR A 155 -6.71 -1.86 0.10
C THR A 155 -7.13 -1.85 -1.36
N ASN A 156 -7.57 -0.71 -1.87
CA ASN A 156 -8.02 -0.60 -3.26
C ASN A 156 -7.58 0.72 -3.92
N PRO A 157 -6.67 0.66 -4.90
CA PRO A 157 -5.87 -0.46 -5.42
C PRO A 157 -4.92 -1.11 -4.41
N GLY A 158 -4.67 -2.41 -4.56
CA GLY A 158 -4.03 -3.26 -3.56
C GLY A 158 -2.50 -3.11 -3.42
N ASN A 159 -2.02 -3.10 -2.20
CA ASN A 159 -0.62 -3.34 -1.84
C ASN A 159 -0.57 -4.63 -0.99
N PRO A 160 0.10 -5.69 -1.44
CA PRO A 160 1.16 -5.74 -2.46
C PRO A 160 0.71 -6.17 -3.86
N THR A 161 -0.55 -6.51 -4.09
CA THR A 161 -1.00 -7.31 -5.24
C THR A 161 -1.27 -6.51 -6.52
N GLY A 162 -1.58 -5.22 -6.38
CA GLY A 162 -2.05 -4.40 -7.49
C GLY A 162 -3.47 -4.72 -7.97
N VAL A 163 -4.22 -5.52 -7.22
CA VAL A 163 -5.63 -5.81 -7.51
C VAL A 163 -6.44 -4.52 -7.43
N VAL A 164 -7.35 -4.33 -8.37
CA VAL A 164 -8.36 -3.28 -8.36
C VAL A 164 -9.73 -3.95 -8.36
N LEU A 165 -10.59 -3.54 -7.45
CA LEU A 165 -11.97 -4.00 -7.38
C LEU A 165 -12.83 -3.23 -8.39
N ASP A 166 -13.70 -3.94 -9.08
CA ASP A 166 -14.73 -3.29 -9.90
C ASP A 166 -15.94 -2.85 -9.05
N GLN A 167 -16.88 -2.15 -9.69
CA GLN A 167 -18.06 -1.60 -9.03
C GLN A 167 -18.95 -2.68 -8.39
N GLU A 168 -19.08 -3.85 -9.03
CA GLU A 168 -19.88 -4.96 -8.53
C GLU A 168 -19.21 -5.60 -7.31
N GLU A 169 -17.89 -5.79 -7.35
CA GLU A 169 -17.09 -6.30 -6.25
C GLU A 169 -17.11 -5.34 -5.05
N MET A 170 -16.94 -4.02 -5.29
CA MET A 170 -17.05 -3.01 -4.25
C MET A 170 -18.45 -2.99 -3.62
N ARG A 171 -19.51 -3.03 -4.44
CA ARG A 171 -20.90 -3.09 -3.95
C ARG A 171 -21.14 -4.35 -3.12
N MET A 172 -20.68 -5.49 -3.59
CA MET A 172 -20.81 -6.78 -2.88
C MET A 172 -20.17 -6.74 -1.50
N ILE A 173 -18.95 -6.19 -1.37
CA ILE A 173 -18.26 -6.05 -0.08
C ILE A 173 -18.99 -5.06 0.83
N ALA A 174 -19.49 -3.95 0.29
CA ALA A 174 -20.30 -2.98 1.02
C ALA A 174 -21.59 -3.61 1.56
N ASP A 175 -22.27 -4.44 0.76
CA ASP A 175 -23.47 -5.18 1.19
C ASP A 175 -23.18 -6.17 2.31
N ILE A 176 -22.04 -6.85 2.28
CA ILE A 176 -21.59 -7.75 3.36
C ILE A 176 -21.39 -6.96 4.64
N ALA A 177 -20.64 -5.84 4.58
CA ALA A 177 -20.38 -5.00 5.74
C ALA A 177 -21.70 -4.50 6.37
N LYS A 178 -22.62 -4.01 5.55
CA LYS A 178 -23.95 -3.56 5.99
C LYS A 178 -24.77 -4.68 6.61
N LYS A 179 -24.86 -5.84 5.93
CA LYS A 179 -25.65 -6.99 6.36
C LYS A 179 -25.24 -7.52 7.73
N HIS A 180 -23.93 -7.48 8.02
CA HIS A 180 -23.36 -8.06 9.23
C HIS A 180 -22.96 -7.00 10.27
N ASP A 181 -23.32 -5.73 10.04
CA ASP A 181 -22.98 -4.57 10.89
C ASP A 181 -21.49 -4.49 11.21
N LEU A 182 -20.65 -4.61 10.18
CA LEU A 182 -19.21 -4.55 10.27
C LEU A 182 -18.69 -3.19 9.80
N PHE A 183 -17.62 -2.70 10.41
CA PHE A 183 -16.87 -1.62 9.82
C PHE A 183 -16.18 -2.08 8.52
N LEU A 184 -16.21 -1.24 7.50
CA LEU A 184 -15.47 -1.43 6.25
C LEU A 184 -14.36 -0.39 6.18
N ILE A 185 -13.14 -0.82 6.48
CA ILE A 185 -11.95 0.03 6.40
C ILE A 185 -11.36 -0.10 5.01
N CYS A 186 -11.33 1.00 4.26
CA CYS A 186 -10.80 1.05 2.90
C CYS A 186 -9.54 1.92 2.86
N ASP A 187 -8.39 1.29 2.68
CA ASP A 187 -7.15 2.00 2.41
C ASP A 187 -7.09 2.35 0.92
N GLU A 188 -7.34 3.62 0.61
CA GLU A 188 -7.45 4.12 -0.77
C GLU A 188 -6.26 5.01 -1.19
N VAL A 189 -5.13 4.91 -0.52
CA VAL A 189 -3.94 5.75 -0.78
C VAL A 189 -3.38 5.61 -2.20
N TYR A 190 -3.76 4.55 -2.92
CA TYR A 190 -3.33 4.29 -4.30
C TYR A 190 -4.40 4.60 -5.35
N ARG A 191 -5.55 5.21 -5.00
CA ARG A 191 -6.70 5.33 -5.91
C ARG A 191 -6.38 6.01 -7.25
N GLU A 192 -5.43 6.95 -7.30
CA GLU A 192 -5.01 7.62 -8.53
C GLU A 192 -4.18 6.70 -9.46
N PHE A 193 -3.70 5.58 -8.96
CA PHE A 193 -2.93 4.60 -9.73
C PHE A 193 -3.79 3.41 -10.14
N CYS A 194 -4.93 3.68 -10.78
CA CYS A 194 -5.76 2.68 -11.44
C CYS A 194 -5.49 2.77 -12.96
N TYR A 195 -5.01 1.68 -13.56
CA TYR A 195 -4.49 1.69 -14.93
C TYR A 195 -5.52 1.39 -16.01
N ASP A 196 -6.68 0.87 -15.65
CA ASP A 196 -7.78 0.63 -16.57
C ASP A 196 -8.84 1.71 -16.36
N ASP A 197 -9.08 2.50 -17.39
CA ASP A 197 -9.99 3.63 -17.32
C ASP A 197 -11.46 3.23 -17.06
N LYS A 198 -11.83 1.95 -17.28
CA LYS A 198 -13.15 1.43 -16.93
C LYS A 198 -13.46 1.47 -15.42
N PHE A 199 -12.41 1.45 -14.56
CA PHE A 199 -12.58 1.54 -13.11
C PHE A 199 -12.63 3.01 -12.61
N GLY A 200 -12.23 3.98 -13.43
CA GLY A 200 -12.12 5.39 -13.04
C GLY A 200 -11.15 5.59 -11.88
N VAL A 201 -11.53 6.42 -10.92
CA VAL A 201 -10.86 6.61 -9.62
C VAL A 201 -11.71 5.93 -8.56
N PRO A 202 -11.40 4.68 -8.16
CA PRO A 202 -12.29 3.91 -7.30
C PRO A 202 -12.34 4.48 -5.88
N THR A 203 -13.56 4.65 -5.34
CA THR A 203 -13.77 5.00 -3.94
C THR A 203 -15.05 4.37 -3.40
N MET A 204 -15.00 3.84 -2.17
CA MET A 204 -16.17 3.33 -1.46
C MET A 204 -17.11 4.46 -0.99
N ALA A 205 -16.68 5.72 -1.01
CA ALA A 205 -17.47 6.86 -0.56
C ALA A 205 -18.75 7.11 -1.39
N HIS A 206 -18.87 6.49 -2.58
CA HIS A 206 -20.09 6.53 -3.39
C HIS A 206 -21.24 5.74 -2.80
N PHE A 207 -20.98 4.75 -1.94
CA PHE A 207 -22.01 3.90 -1.34
C PHE A 207 -22.57 4.53 -0.06
N ARG A 208 -23.49 5.48 -0.22
CA ARG A 208 -24.06 6.28 0.90
C ARG A 208 -24.86 5.46 1.90
N ASP A 209 -25.34 4.32 1.50
CA ASP A 209 -26.14 3.42 2.35
C ASP A 209 -25.31 2.61 3.36
N ILE A 210 -23.96 2.78 3.36
CA ILE A 210 -23.02 2.24 4.34
C ILE A 210 -22.25 3.33 5.08
N ASP A 211 -22.72 4.58 5.08
CA ASP A 211 -22.03 5.72 5.71
C ASP A 211 -21.66 5.44 7.18
N GLU A 212 -22.50 4.71 7.92
CA GLU A 212 -22.23 4.34 9.32
C GLU A 212 -21.18 3.24 9.49
N ASN A 213 -20.91 2.49 8.43
CA ASN A 213 -19.94 1.40 8.45
C ASN A 213 -18.59 1.81 7.86
N LEU A 214 -18.54 2.84 7.01
CA LEU A 214 -17.41 3.13 6.14
C LEU A 214 -16.36 4.00 6.83
N VAL A 215 -15.10 3.56 6.70
CA VAL A 215 -13.91 4.31 7.10
C VAL A 215 -12.90 4.29 5.96
N ILE A 216 -12.61 5.43 5.37
CA ILE A 216 -11.60 5.55 4.32
C ILE A 216 -10.30 6.09 4.92
N ILE A 217 -9.20 5.45 4.56
CA ILE A 217 -7.84 5.90 4.87
C ILE A 217 -7.25 6.51 3.60
N ASP A 218 -6.80 7.75 3.69
CA ASP A 218 -6.20 8.44 2.57
C ASP A 218 -4.92 9.18 2.96
N SER A 219 -4.09 9.54 1.98
CA SER A 219 -2.79 10.19 2.24
C SER A 219 -2.25 10.89 1.00
N VAL A 220 -1.53 11.99 1.23
CA VAL A 220 -0.74 12.67 0.20
C VAL A 220 0.49 11.87 -0.24
N SER A 221 0.89 10.86 0.54
CA SER A 221 2.16 10.14 0.40
C SER A 221 2.40 9.54 -0.99
N LYS A 222 1.38 8.88 -1.55
CA LYS A 222 1.52 8.15 -2.82
C LYS A 222 1.09 9.01 -4.00
N ARG A 223 -0.09 9.60 -3.90
CA ARG A 223 -0.71 10.44 -4.91
C ARG A 223 0.18 11.58 -5.39
N PHE A 224 0.87 12.24 -4.47
CA PHE A 224 1.70 13.43 -4.76
C PHE A 224 3.19 13.18 -4.58
N SER A 225 3.66 11.94 -4.50
CA SER A 225 5.06 11.61 -4.19
C SER A 225 5.58 12.33 -2.93
N ALA A 226 4.72 12.56 -1.94
CA ALA A 226 5.00 13.34 -0.75
C ALA A 226 5.05 12.47 0.52
N CYS A 227 5.74 11.32 0.44
CA CYS A 227 5.85 10.37 1.56
C CYS A 227 6.46 11.00 2.82
N GLY A 228 7.40 11.94 2.64
CA GLY A 228 8.09 12.65 3.73
C GLY A 228 7.23 13.69 4.43
N ALA A 229 6.15 14.17 3.83
CA ALA A 229 5.25 15.16 4.43
C ALA A 229 4.50 14.61 5.66
N ARG A 230 4.35 13.28 5.74
CA ARG A 230 3.62 12.63 6.84
C ARG A 230 2.22 13.21 7.08
N VAL A 231 1.46 13.42 6.00
CA VAL A 231 0.07 13.91 6.06
C VAL A 231 -0.87 12.90 5.40
N GLY A 232 -1.94 12.58 6.10
CA GLY A 232 -3.03 11.72 5.65
C GLY A 232 -4.32 12.11 6.35
N CYS A 233 -5.36 11.34 6.15
CA CYS A 233 -6.63 11.55 6.83
C CYS A 233 -7.44 10.27 6.99
N VAL A 234 -8.34 10.30 7.96
CA VAL A 234 -9.50 9.41 8.04
C VAL A 234 -10.69 10.16 7.47
N VAL A 235 -11.46 9.51 6.61
CA VAL A 235 -12.74 10.02 6.12
C VAL A 235 -13.83 9.06 6.56
N THR A 236 -14.79 9.54 7.33
CA THR A 236 -15.97 8.77 7.77
C THR A 236 -17.15 9.69 8.08
N ARG A 237 -18.36 9.26 7.81
CA ARG A 237 -19.59 9.97 8.16
C ARG A 237 -20.23 9.47 9.46
N ASN A 238 -19.70 8.39 10.04
CA ASN A 238 -20.14 7.86 11.31
C ASN A 238 -19.80 8.84 12.45
N LYS A 239 -20.81 9.46 13.03
CA LYS A 239 -20.65 10.52 14.03
C LYS A 239 -20.06 10.03 15.37
N GLU A 240 -20.37 8.81 15.78
CA GLU A 240 -19.80 8.20 16.99
C GLU A 240 -18.30 7.94 16.79
N LEU A 241 -17.95 7.39 15.64
CA LEU A 241 -16.55 7.14 15.30
C LEU A 241 -15.76 8.44 15.14
N GLN A 242 -16.34 9.49 14.53
CA GLN A 242 -15.72 10.81 14.45
C GLN A 242 -15.38 11.35 15.86
N ALA A 243 -16.31 11.22 16.80
CA ALA A 243 -16.12 11.67 18.18
C ALA A 243 -15.00 10.88 18.90
N ALA A 244 -14.92 9.57 18.68
CA ALA A 244 -13.84 8.72 19.21
C ALA A 244 -12.48 9.08 18.61
N LEU A 245 -12.37 9.17 17.30
CA LEU A 245 -11.16 9.56 16.58
C LEU A 245 -10.67 10.96 16.99
N LEU A 246 -11.59 11.93 17.18
CA LEU A 246 -11.24 13.28 17.59
C LEU A 246 -10.56 13.30 18.97
N LYS A 247 -10.95 12.43 19.91
CA LYS A 247 -10.26 12.30 21.21
C LYS A 247 -8.81 11.86 21.06
N PHE A 248 -8.54 10.93 20.17
CA PHE A 248 -7.15 10.54 19.83
C PHE A 248 -6.39 11.69 19.17
N CYS A 249 -7.02 12.40 18.22
CA CYS A 249 -6.43 13.59 17.61
C CYS A 249 -6.10 14.67 18.66
N GLN A 250 -6.96 14.91 19.62
CA GLN A 250 -6.72 15.83 20.74
C GLN A 250 -5.58 15.35 21.66
N SER A 251 -5.51 14.05 21.93
CA SER A 251 -4.46 13.46 22.77
C SER A 251 -3.06 13.64 22.17
N ARG A 252 -2.92 13.55 20.84
CA ARG A 252 -1.63 13.78 20.15
C ARG A 252 -1.39 15.25 19.81
N LEU A 253 -2.33 16.14 20.11
CA LEU A 253 -2.40 17.58 19.83
C LEU A 253 -2.75 17.89 18.38
N SER A 254 -1.77 17.94 17.47
CA SER A 254 -1.99 18.24 16.05
C SER A 254 -0.96 17.59 15.15
N VAL A 255 -1.27 17.46 13.86
CA VAL A 255 -0.26 17.18 12.82
C VAL A 255 0.60 18.44 12.64
N ALA A 256 1.84 18.30 12.21
CA ALA A 256 2.78 19.39 12.00
C ALA A 256 2.19 20.48 11.10
N THR A 257 2.17 21.73 11.60
CA THR A 257 1.49 22.86 10.94
C THR A 257 2.06 23.14 9.55
N ILE A 258 3.40 23.16 9.41
CA ILE A 258 4.06 23.46 8.13
C ILE A 258 3.74 22.40 7.10
N ASP A 259 3.74 21.13 7.48
CA ASP A 259 3.43 20.03 6.56
C ASP A 259 1.97 20.06 6.10
N GLN A 260 1.04 20.49 6.96
CA GLN A 260 -0.36 20.69 6.58
C GLN A 260 -0.52 21.83 5.57
N ILE A 261 0.23 22.93 5.71
CA ILE A 261 0.24 24.05 4.75
C ILE A 261 0.72 23.57 3.39
N GLY A 262 1.85 22.85 3.35
CA GLY A 262 2.36 22.26 2.12
C GLY A 262 1.38 21.25 1.51
N ALA A 263 0.79 20.38 2.34
CA ALA A 263 -0.16 19.37 1.89
C ALA A 263 -1.43 19.97 1.29
N ALA A 264 -1.96 21.05 1.85
CA ALA A 264 -3.13 21.75 1.29
C ALA A 264 -2.84 22.25 -0.15
N ALA A 265 -1.64 22.78 -0.38
CA ALA A 265 -1.22 23.25 -1.70
C ALA A 265 -1.07 22.11 -2.72
N LEU A 266 -0.82 20.87 -2.30
CA LEU A 266 -0.74 19.73 -3.23
C LEU A 266 -2.06 19.48 -3.97
N TYR A 267 -3.19 19.76 -3.35
CA TYR A 267 -4.51 19.58 -3.97
C TYR A 267 -4.84 20.62 -5.05
N SER A 268 -3.98 21.64 -5.26
CA SER A 268 -4.14 22.61 -6.35
C SER A 268 -3.55 22.14 -7.69
N VAL A 269 -2.95 20.94 -7.76
CA VAL A 269 -2.45 20.40 -9.02
C VAL A 269 -3.63 20.06 -9.95
N ASP A 270 -3.42 20.20 -11.23
CA ASP A 270 -4.43 19.85 -12.22
C ASP A 270 -4.49 18.33 -12.48
N HIS A 271 -5.55 17.88 -13.14
CA HIS A 271 -5.73 16.48 -13.49
C HIS A 271 -4.64 15.92 -14.41
N GLU A 272 -3.94 16.80 -15.16
CA GLU A 272 -2.82 16.38 -16.02
C GLU A 272 -1.66 15.78 -15.20
N PHE A 273 -1.44 16.29 -13.99
CA PHE A 273 -0.44 15.69 -13.07
C PHE A 273 -0.75 14.22 -12.83
N PHE A 274 -1.98 13.87 -12.45
CA PHE A 274 -2.37 12.48 -12.18
C PHE A 274 -2.31 11.62 -13.43
N ARG A 275 -2.76 12.15 -14.59
CA ARG A 275 -2.68 11.43 -15.88
C ARG A 275 -1.26 11.10 -16.25
N THR A 276 -0.35 12.05 -16.09
CA THR A 276 1.09 11.88 -16.37
C THR A 276 1.71 10.84 -15.44
N CYS A 277 1.46 10.93 -14.12
CA CYS A 277 1.93 9.96 -13.15
C CYS A 277 1.41 8.55 -13.45
N LYS A 278 0.10 8.41 -13.67
CA LYS A 278 -0.54 7.13 -14.02
C LYS A 278 0.05 6.51 -15.29
N ALA A 279 0.22 7.32 -16.35
CA ALA A 279 0.81 6.86 -17.60
C ALA A 279 2.25 6.37 -17.43
N GLU A 280 3.07 7.07 -16.63
CA GLU A 280 4.44 6.65 -16.35
C GLU A 280 4.48 5.33 -15.57
N TYR A 281 3.73 5.20 -14.49
CA TYR A 281 3.71 3.94 -13.72
C TYR A 281 3.11 2.77 -14.50
N ARG A 282 2.16 3.02 -15.41
CA ARG A 282 1.67 2.00 -16.34
C ARG A 282 2.79 1.48 -17.24
N ARG A 283 3.61 2.36 -17.85
CA ARG A 283 4.77 1.94 -18.66
C ARG A 283 5.79 1.14 -17.86
N ARG A 284 6.07 1.55 -16.63
CA ARG A 284 6.97 0.83 -15.70
C ARG A 284 6.44 -0.56 -15.37
N ARG A 285 5.15 -0.67 -15.06
CA ARG A 285 4.45 -1.95 -14.86
C ARG A 285 4.64 -2.86 -16.08
N ASP A 286 4.35 -2.35 -17.26
CA ASP A 286 4.42 -3.12 -18.51
C ASP A 286 5.84 -3.63 -18.76
N THR A 287 6.86 -2.82 -18.47
CA THR A 287 8.27 -3.22 -18.54
C THR A 287 8.57 -4.39 -17.59
N VAL A 288 8.15 -4.30 -16.33
CA VAL A 288 8.42 -5.33 -15.32
C VAL A 288 7.66 -6.61 -15.64
N VAL A 289 6.36 -6.52 -15.89
CA VAL A 289 5.50 -7.70 -16.12
C VAL A 289 5.91 -8.46 -17.39
N SER A 290 6.19 -7.74 -18.50
CA SER A 290 6.62 -8.38 -19.73
C SER A 290 7.92 -9.16 -19.57
N ARG A 291 8.87 -8.68 -18.77
CA ARG A 291 10.14 -9.36 -18.50
C ARG A 291 9.99 -10.51 -17.51
N LEU A 292 9.19 -10.36 -16.46
CA LEU A 292 8.90 -11.45 -15.53
C LEU A 292 8.25 -12.65 -16.25
N ARG A 293 7.33 -12.40 -17.18
CA ARG A 293 6.69 -13.46 -17.98
C ARG A 293 7.65 -14.22 -18.88
N GLN A 294 8.84 -13.69 -19.19
CA GLN A 294 9.87 -14.35 -19.97
C GLN A 294 10.76 -15.29 -19.13
N ILE A 295 10.71 -15.21 -17.80
CA ILE A 295 11.50 -16.05 -16.90
C ILE A 295 10.77 -17.39 -16.71
N PRO A 296 11.36 -18.53 -17.12
CA PRO A 296 10.71 -19.83 -16.98
C PRO A 296 10.34 -20.15 -15.52
N GLY A 297 9.10 -20.57 -15.29
CA GLY A 297 8.60 -20.95 -13.97
C GLY A 297 8.13 -19.80 -13.08
N VAL A 298 8.25 -18.55 -13.51
CA VAL A 298 7.65 -17.40 -12.81
C VAL A 298 6.15 -17.37 -13.07
N VAL A 299 5.38 -17.16 -12.01
CA VAL A 299 3.93 -16.90 -12.07
C VAL A 299 3.69 -15.45 -11.72
N VAL A 300 3.11 -14.72 -12.63
CA VAL A 300 2.78 -13.30 -12.45
C VAL A 300 1.53 -12.92 -13.23
N GLU A 301 0.59 -12.29 -12.52
CA GLU A 301 -0.56 -11.63 -13.12
C GLU A 301 -0.32 -10.13 -13.23
N GLU A 302 -0.97 -9.51 -14.19
CA GLU A 302 -0.81 -8.08 -14.45
C GLU A 302 -1.56 -7.26 -13.39
N PRO A 303 -0.85 -6.43 -12.60
CA PRO A 303 -1.51 -5.57 -11.62
C PRO A 303 -2.28 -4.46 -12.34
N MET A 304 -3.51 -4.22 -11.89
CA MET A 304 -4.40 -3.22 -12.47
C MET A 304 -4.28 -1.85 -11.79
N GLY A 305 -3.55 -1.78 -10.66
CA GLY A 305 -3.34 -0.54 -9.94
C GLY A 305 -2.15 -0.57 -8.98
N ALA A 306 -1.99 0.50 -8.19
CA ALA A 306 -0.83 0.78 -7.35
C ALA A 306 0.49 0.81 -8.16
N PHE A 307 1.62 0.54 -7.55
CA PHE A 307 2.90 0.41 -8.26
C PHE A 307 3.71 -0.78 -7.73
N TYR A 308 3.00 -1.89 -7.51
CA TYR A 308 3.54 -3.16 -7.06
C TYR A 308 3.06 -4.31 -7.94
N VAL A 309 3.90 -5.32 -8.02
CA VAL A 309 3.52 -6.63 -8.52
C VAL A 309 3.99 -7.70 -7.55
N MET A 310 3.13 -8.68 -7.29
CA MET A 310 3.50 -9.93 -6.65
C MET A 310 3.82 -10.95 -7.72
N ALA A 311 4.89 -11.69 -7.54
CA ALA A 311 5.26 -12.79 -8.42
C ALA A 311 5.71 -14.00 -7.59
N SER A 312 5.36 -15.20 -8.03
CA SER A 312 5.94 -16.44 -7.51
C SER A 312 7.15 -16.80 -8.36
N LEU A 313 8.30 -16.99 -7.70
CA LEU A 313 9.57 -17.31 -8.35
C LEU A 313 9.87 -18.81 -8.22
N PRO A 314 10.56 -19.42 -9.21
CA PRO A 314 10.95 -20.82 -9.17
C PRO A 314 12.21 -21.03 -8.29
N VAL A 315 12.12 -20.65 -7.02
CA VAL A 315 13.16 -20.79 -5.99
C VAL A 315 12.60 -21.55 -4.79
N ASP A 316 13.45 -22.08 -3.94
CA ASP A 316 13.02 -22.81 -2.73
C ASP A 316 12.44 -21.85 -1.68
N ASP A 317 13.08 -20.69 -1.51
CA ASP A 317 12.74 -19.70 -0.49
C ASP A 317 13.22 -18.31 -0.95
N SER A 318 12.31 -17.35 -1.03
CA SER A 318 12.60 -15.99 -1.52
C SER A 318 13.46 -15.19 -0.53
N ASP A 319 13.42 -15.48 0.77
CA ASP A 319 14.32 -14.89 1.78
C ASP A 319 15.76 -15.36 1.57
N LYS A 320 15.97 -16.68 1.36
CA LYS A 320 17.28 -17.25 1.08
C LYS A 320 17.83 -16.72 -0.24
N PHE A 321 16.99 -16.68 -1.27
CA PHE A 321 17.36 -16.17 -2.58
C PHE A 321 17.74 -14.68 -2.51
N GLN A 322 16.99 -13.85 -1.77
CA GLN A 322 17.33 -12.44 -1.61
C GLN A 322 18.67 -12.25 -0.86
N ARG A 323 18.92 -13.05 0.17
CA ARG A 323 20.21 -13.06 0.87
C ARG A 323 21.34 -13.38 -0.09
N TRP A 324 21.20 -14.49 -0.85
CA TRP A 324 22.18 -14.94 -1.83
C TRP A 324 22.46 -13.90 -2.91
N LEU A 325 21.42 -13.20 -3.39
CA LEU A 325 21.58 -12.10 -4.35
C LEU A 325 22.47 -10.96 -3.82
N LEU A 326 22.43 -10.69 -2.53
CA LEU A 326 23.22 -9.60 -1.91
C LEU A 326 24.62 -10.06 -1.49
N GLU A 327 24.82 -11.33 -1.16
CA GLU A 327 26.08 -11.86 -0.65
C GLU A 327 26.98 -12.47 -1.73
N GLU A 328 26.38 -13.15 -2.75
CA GLU A 328 27.09 -14.05 -3.68
C GLU A 328 26.89 -13.70 -5.18
N PHE A 329 25.84 -12.92 -5.50
CA PHE A 329 25.50 -12.65 -6.89
C PHE A 329 25.82 -11.22 -7.30
N GLU A 330 26.50 -11.10 -8.43
CA GLU A 330 26.63 -9.87 -9.18
C GLU A 330 26.71 -10.16 -10.68
N ASP A 331 26.37 -9.20 -11.52
CA ASP A 331 26.53 -9.18 -12.95
C ASP A 331 27.00 -7.79 -13.36
N ASP A 332 28.26 -7.66 -13.78
CA ASP A 332 28.95 -6.38 -14.04
C ASP A 332 28.92 -5.40 -12.85
N GLY A 333 29.06 -5.91 -11.63
CA GLY A 333 29.01 -5.13 -10.40
C GLY A 333 27.58 -4.77 -9.92
N ASP A 334 26.55 -5.24 -10.59
CA ASP A 334 25.16 -4.94 -10.29
C ASP A 334 24.45 -6.12 -9.60
N THR A 335 23.56 -5.82 -8.66
CA THR A 335 22.61 -6.80 -8.07
C THR A 335 21.23 -6.17 -7.86
N VAL A 336 20.25 -6.96 -7.41
CA VAL A 336 18.85 -6.54 -7.24
C VAL A 336 18.31 -6.90 -5.86
N MET A 337 17.45 -6.04 -5.31
CA MET A 337 16.78 -6.27 -4.04
C MET A 337 15.27 -6.08 -4.16
N PHE A 338 14.50 -7.12 -3.82
CA PHE A 338 13.03 -7.12 -3.74
C PHE A 338 12.56 -7.31 -2.28
N ALA A 339 11.25 -7.32 -2.05
CA ALA A 339 10.68 -7.70 -0.76
C ALA A 339 10.18 -9.15 -0.82
N PRO A 340 10.77 -10.10 -0.05
CA PRO A 340 10.24 -11.45 0.07
C PRO A 340 8.79 -11.50 0.51
N GLY A 341 8.04 -12.50 0.05
CA GLY A 341 6.59 -12.56 0.14
C GLY A 341 6.05 -12.97 1.50
N ALA A 342 6.74 -13.84 2.24
CA ALA A 342 6.24 -14.39 3.49
C ALA A 342 5.76 -13.33 4.51
N PRO A 343 6.43 -12.16 4.71
CA PRO A 343 5.96 -11.13 5.63
C PRO A 343 4.63 -10.43 5.26
N PHE A 344 4.09 -10.68 4.07
CA PHE A 344 2.80 -10.13 3.64
C PHE A 344 1.61 -11.06 3.97
N TYR A 345 1.89 -12.20 4.58
CA TYR A 345 0.89 -13.22 4.93
C TYR A 345 0.76 -13.39 6.44
N GLU A 346 -0.45 -13.55 6.92
CA GLU A 346 -0.75 -13.99 8.29
C GLU A 346 -0.62 -15.51 8.40
N THR A 347 -1.05 -16.24 7.36
CA THR A 347 -1.03 -17.70 7.34
C THR A 347 0.41 -18.22 7.26
N PRO A 348 0.89 -18.99 8.27
CA PRO A 348 2.24 -19.55 8.25
C PRO A 348 2.49 -20.43 7.02
N GLY A 349 3.69 -20.32 6.44
CA GLY A 349 4.10 -21.11 5.28
C GLY A 349 3.61 -20.58 3.93
N LYS A 350 2.85 -19.49 3.91
CA LYS A 350 2.47 -18.80 2.67
C LYS A 350 3.54 -17.82 2.23
N GLY A 351 3.55 -17.50 0.94
CA GLY A 351 4.42 -16.47 0.36
C GLY A 351 5.92 -16.83 0.30
N ILE A 352 6.34 -18.08 0.64
CA ILE A 352 7.75 -18.47 0.72
C ILE A 352 8.49 -18.29 -0.60
N GLN A 353 7.84 -18.60 -1.72
CA GLN A 353 8.40 -18.46 -3.07
C GLN A 353 8.00 -17.14 -3.73
N GLU A 354 7.20 -16.33 -3.05
CA GLU A 354 6.68 -15.10 -3.62
C GLU A 354 7.55 -13.90 -3.28
N VAL A 355 7.47 -12.88 -4.13
CA VAL A 355 8.17 -11.61 -3.95
C VAL A 355 7.24 -10.46 -4.32
N ARG A 356 7.39 -9.33 -3.62
CA ARG A 356 6.83 -8.07 -4.06
C ARG A 356 7.90 -7.23 -4.74
N ILE A 357 7.63 -6.77 -5.94
CA ILE A 357 8.45 -5.84 -6.71
C ILE A 357 7.71 -4.51 -6.78
N ALA A 358 8.37 -3.43 -6.32
CA ALA A 358 7.90 -2.07 -6.49
C ALA A 358 8.52 -1.50 -7.78
N TYR A 359 7.69 -1.12 -8.76
CA TYR A 359 8.19 -0.58 -10.02
C TYR A 359 8.29 0.96 -10.00
N VAL A 360 9.05 1.45 -9.00
CA VAL A 360 9.23 2.88 -8.73
C VAL A 360 10.51 3.48 -9.34
N LEU A 361 11.37 2.67 -9.95
CA LEU A 361 12.55 3.14 -10.66
C LEU A 361 12.22 3.53 -12.11
N LYS A 362 13.15 4.18 -12.80
CA LYS A 362 13.05 4.47 -14.24
C LYS A 362 12.97 3.17 -15.06
N GLN A 363 12.37 3.23 -16.25
CA GLN A 363 12.16 2.04 -17.09
C GLN A 363 13.46 1.29 -17.42
N GLU A 364 14.55 2.01 -17.68
CA GLU A 364 15.86 1.42 -17.99
C GLU A 364 16.42 0.64 -16.79
N ASP A 365 16.32 1.23 -15.59
CA ASP A 365 16.76 0.60 -14.34
C ASP A 365 15.88 -0.62 -14.01
N LEU A 366 14.56 -0.54 -14.24
CA LEU A 366 13.65 -1.67 -14.08
C LEU A 366 13.97 -2.81 -15.07
N ALA A 367 14.28 -2.45 -16.32
CA ALA A 367 14.69 -3.42 -17.32
C ALA A 367 15.95 -4.16 -16.88
N ARG A 368 16.98 -3.42 -16.43
CA ARG A 368 18.24 -3.99 -15.91
C ARG A 368 17.97 -4.85 -14.67
N ALA A 369 17.16 -4.38 -13.73
CA ALA A 369 16.80 -5.14 -12.52
C ALA A 369 16.12 -6.48 -12.84
N MET A 370 15.25 -6.53 -13.85
CA MET A 370 14.61 -7.77 -14.28
C MET A 370 15.60 -8.72 -14.98
N ASP A 371 16.57 -8.20 -15.74
CA ASP A 371 17.65 -9.01 -16.33
C ASP A 371 18.53 -9.62 -15.24
N LEU A 372 18.86 -8.84 -14.19
CA LEU A 372 19.60 -9.34 -13.03
C LEU A 372 18.81 -10.43 -12.29
N LEU A 373 17.52 -10.23 -12.12
CA LEU A 373 16.65 -11.23 -11.49
C LEU A 373 16.63 -12.54 -12.28
N ALA A 374 16.47 -12.46 -13.60
CA ALA A 374 16.48 -13.64 -14.48
C ALA A 374 17.80 -14.40 -14.41
N LYS A 375 18.94 -13.70 -14.51
CA LYS A 375 20.28 -14.27 -14.39
C LYS A 375 20.51 -14.87 -13.00
N GLY A 376 20.08 -14.16 -11.96
CA GLY A 376 20.15 -14.61 -10.57
C GLY A 376 19.39 -15.92 -10.36
N ILE A 377 18.14 -16.01 -10.79
CA ILE A 377 17.33 -17.24 -10.70
C ILE A 377 18.05 -18.39 -11.39
N ALA A 378 18.49 -18.20 -12.63
CA ALA A 378 19.16 -19.24 -13.41
C ALA A 378 20.48 -19.72 -12.76
N ARG A 379 21.25 -18.83 -12.14
CA ARG A 379 22.49 -19.18 -11.42
C ARG A 379 22.18 -19.89 -10.10
N TYR A 380 21.25 -19.36 -9.31
CA TYR A 380 20.85 -19.91 -8.02
C TYR A 380 20.34 -21.36 -8.18
N GLN A 381 19.46 -21.62 -9.15
CA GLN A 381 18.96 -22.97 -9.43
C GLN A 381 20.07 -23.96 -9.78
N ARG A 382 21.05 -23.55 -10.61
CA ARG A 382 22.21 -24.41 -10.94
C ARG A 382 23.05 -24.76 -9.72
N GLU A 383 23.26 -23.81 -8.81
CA GLU A 383 24.01 -24.02 -7.57
C GLU A 383 23.25 -24.96 -6.63
N GLN A 384 21.94 -24.78 -6.46
CA GLN A 384 21.09 -25.67 -5.66
C GLN A 384 21.07 -27.12 -6.19
N MET A 385 21.05 -27.31 -7.51
CA MET A 385 21.12 -28.65 -8.12
C MET A 385 22.45 -29.35 -7.81
N LYS A 386 23.58 -28.63 -7.82
CA LYS A 386 24.89 -29.16 -7.50
C LYS A 386 24.97 -29.62 -6.02
N VAL A 387 24.44 -28.82 -5.11
CA VAL A 387 24.41 -29.16 -3.67
C VAL A 387 23.61 -30.46 -3.45
N LYS A 388 22.41 -30.55 -4.01
CA LYS A 388 21.57 -31.76 -3.89
C LYS A 388 22.22 -33.03 -4.48
N SER A 389 22.98 -32.88 -5.58
CA SER A 389 23.67 -34.02 -6.19
C SER A 389 24.85 -34.54 -5.33
N ILE A 390 25.44 -33.68 -4.50
CA ILE A 390 26.51 -34.07 -3.57
C ILE A 390 25.94 -34.73 -2.32
N GLU A 391 24.79 -34.29 -1.81
CA GLU A 391 24.12 -34.85 -0.62
C GLU A 391 23.49 -36.23 -0.89
N THR A 392 23.30 -36.60 -2.15
CA THR A 392 22.72 -37.89 -2.58
C THR A 392 23.78 -38.95 -2.96
N GLN A 393 25.05 -38.62 -2.91
CA GLN A 393 26.21 -39.52 -3.06
C GLN A 393 26.81 -39.87 -1.71
#